data_95418da900e7d0e2ec275a1b8e55e7b4
#
_entry.id   95418da900e7d0e2ec275a1b8e55e7b4
#
_cell.length_a   1.000
_cell.length_b   1.000
_cell.length_c   1.000
_cell.angle_alpha   90.00
_cell.angle_beta   90.00
_cell.angle_gamma   90.00
#
_symmetry.space_group_name_H-M   'P 1'
#
loop_
_entity.id
_entity.type
_entity.pdbx_description
1 polymer ?
#
loop_
_entity_poly.entity_id
_entity_poly.type
_entity_poly.pdbx_seq_one_letter_code
_entity_poly.pdbx_strand_id
1 'polypeptide(L)'
;FLPNPFYIESMRHKSGAVPEVAEYIEQWPVTREFEGHLDALIDFLIPQYIKEGKSQLVIAVGCTGGMHRSVFIAKHIFKLLGARGYQVKLEHRDLMKNDVHEHVREEC
;
A
#
# COMPACT_ATOMS: atom_id res chain seq x y z
N PHE A 1 4.50 -6.02 11.98
CA PHE A 1 3.73 -7.18 12.47
C PHE A 1 3.06 -7.97 11.34
N LEU A 2 2.88 -7.38 10.19
CA LEU A 2 2.38 -8.12 9.04
C LEU A 2 3.40 -9.17 8.59
N PRO A 3 2.94 -10.26 7.95
CA PRO A 3 3.85 -11.29 7.44
C PRO A 3 4.91 -10.67 6.52
N ASN A 4 6.15 -11.08 6.71
CA ASN A 4 7.26 -10.49 5.96
C ASN A 4 7.79 -11.49 4.92
N PRO A 5 7.48 -11.29 3.63
CA PRO A 5 7.95 -12.17 2.56
C PRO A 5 9.48 -12.26 2.42
N PHE A 6 10.21 -11.34 3.05
CA PHE A 6 11.67 -11.38 3.02
C PHE A 6 12.22 -12.71 3.51
N TYR A 7 11.53 -13.35 4.47
CA TYR A 7 11.97 -14.62 5.04
C TYR A 7 11.60 -15.83 4.19
N ILE A 8 10.91 -15.63 3.08
CA ILE A 8 10.57 -16.67 2.11
C ILE A 8 11.48 -16.48 0.90
N GLU A 9 12.40 -17.44 0.68
CA GLU A 9 13.41 -17.29 -0.36
C GLU A 9 12.83 -16.98 -1.73
N SER A 10 11.76 -17.67 -2.12
CA SER A 10 11.11 -17.47 -3.42
C SER A 10 10.46 -16.10 -3.58
N MET A 11 10.21 -15.39 -2.48
CA MET A 11 9.53 -14.10 -2.49
C MET A 11 10.43 -12.93 -2.11
N ARG A 12 11.62 -13.21 -1.61
CA ARG A 12 12.50 -12.18 -1.03
C ARG A 12 12.74 -10.99 -1.95
N HIS A 13 12.95 -11.25 -3.22
CA HIS A 13 13.28 -10.24 -4.21
C HIS A 13 12.08 -9.78 -5.04
N LYS A 14 10.89 -10.24 -4.70
CA LYS A 14 9.66 -9.86 -5.40
C LYS A 14 8.93 -8.78 -4.64
N SER A 15 8.34 -7.84 -5.39
CA SER A 15 7.58 -6.74 -4.82
C SER A 15 6.27 -7.20 -4.21
N GLY A 16 5.76 -6.45 -3.24
CA GLY A 16 4.41 -6.64 -2.69
C GLY A 16 3.29 -6.44 -3.70
N ALA A 17 3.60 -5.86 -4.87
CA ALA A 17 2.62 -5.74 -5.96
C ALA A 17 2.47 -7.02 -6.78
N VAL A 18 3.43 -7.96 -6.67
CA VAL A 18 3.36 -9.24 -7.37
C VAL A 18 2.28 -10.10 -6.71
N PRO A 19 1.37 -10.74 -7.50
CA PRO A 19 0.27 -11.52 -6.92
C PRO A 19 0.67 -12.57 -5.90
N GLU A 20 1.77 -13.28 -6.14
CA GLU A 20 2.28 -14.30 -5.23
C GLU A 20 2.58 -13.72 -3.84
N VAL A 21 3.25 -12.57 -3.81
CA VAL A 21 3.61 -11.91 -2.55
C VAL A 21 2.37 -11.32 -1.89
N ALA A 22 1.49 -10.71 -2.66
CA ALA A 22 0.25 -10.14 -2.14
C ALA A 22 -0.62 -11.23 -1.50
N GLU A 23 -0.74 -12.38 -2.15
CA GLU A 23 -1.51 -13.50 -1.60
C GLU A 23 -0.91 -14.03 -0.30
N TYR A 24 0.43 -14.10 -0.23
CA TYR A 24 1.09 -14.53 1.00
C TYR A 24 0.75 -13.62 2.18
N ILE A 25 0.78 -12.31 1.96
CA ILE A 25 0.46 -11.35 3.02
C ILE A 25 -1.03 -11.40 3.37
N GLU A 26 -1.88 -11.47 2.36
CA GLU A 26 -3.34 -11.40 2.52
C GLU A 26 -3.93 -12.60 3.22
N GLN A 27 -3.30 -13.77 3.12
CA GLN A 27 -3.84 -15.00 3.73
C GLN A 27 -3.87 -14.97 5.25
N TRP A 28 -3.13 -14.08 5.89
CA TRP A 28 -3.04 -14.04 7.34
C TRP A 28 -4.18 -13.23 7.95
N PRO A 29 -4.88 -13.77 8.95
CA PRO A 29 -6.00 -13.04 9.57
C PRO A 29 -5.61 -11.65 10.09
N VAL A 30 -4.40 -11.50 10.63
CA VAL A 30 -3.95 -10.20 11.15
C VAL A 30 -3.90 -9.14 10.05
N THR A 31 -3.60 -9.54 8.82
CA THR A 31 -3.58 -8.61 7.69
C THR A 31 -4.97 -8.05 7.43
N ARG A 32 -5.97 -8.91 7.40
CA ARG A 32 -7.36 -8.49 7.18
C ARG A 32 -7.88 -7.62 8.32
N GLU A 33 -7.52 -7.97 9.54
CA GLU A 33 -7.89 -7.17 10.69
C GLU A 33 -7.28 -5.78 10.62
N PHE A 34 -5.99 -5.70 10.28
CA PHE A 34 -5.31 -4.43 10.10
C PHE A 34 -5.95 -3.60 8.98
N GLU A 35 -6.25 -4.22 7.86
CA GLU A 35 -6.92 -3.54 6.75
C GLU A 35 -8.26 -2.94 7.18
N GLY A 36 -9.02 -3.66 7.96
CA GLY A 36 -10.30 -3.17 8.47
C GLY A 36 -10.15 -1.92 9.33
N HIS A 37 -9.18 -1.91 10.23
CA HIS A 37 -8.90 -0.73 11.05
C HIS A 37 -8.39 0.43 10.22
N LEU A 38 -7.51 0.15 9.27
CA LEU A 38 -6.94 1.16 8.39
C LEU A 38 -8.02 1.80 7.53
N ASP A 39 -8.89 0.99 6.95
CA ASP A 39 -9.97 1.48 6.10
C ASP A 39 -10.92 2.38 6.88
N ALA A 40 -11.26 1.99 8.10
CA ALA A 40 -12.12 2.80 8.96
C ALA A 40 -11.47 4.14 9.30
N LEU A 41 -10.18 4.13 9.58
CA LEU A 41 -9.44 5.36 9.89
C LEU A 41 -9.41 6.30 8.68
N ILE A 42 -9.11 5.77 7.50
CA ILE A 42 -9.06 6.56 6.27
C ILE A 42 -10.44 7.11 5.92
N ASP A 43 -11.48 6.29 6.02
CA ASP A 43 -12.84 6.72 5.74
C ASP A 43 -13.30 7.82 6.72
N PHE A 44 -12.76 7.83 7.93
CA PHE A 44 -13.03 8.90 8.88
C PHE A 44 -12.24 10.18 8.53
N LEU A 45 -10.94 10.04 8.25
CA LEU A 45 -10.04 11.17 8.10
C LEU A 45 -10.26 11.99 6.83
N ILE A 46 -10.48 11.33 5.70
CA ILE A 46 -10.55 12.03 4.41
C ILE A 46 -11.64 13.09 4.40
N PRO A 47 -12.87 12.82 4.84
CA PRO A 47 -13.91 13.87 4.89
C PRO A 47 -13.53 15.04 5.79
N GLN A 48 -12.79 14.79 6.88
CA GLN A 48 -12.37 15.85 7.79
C GLN A 48 -11.37 16.78 7.09
N TYR A 49 -10.43 16.23 6.34
CA TYR A 49 -9.46 17.04 5.59
C TYR A 49 -10.14 17.84 4.48
N ILE A 50 -11.13 17.27 3.83
CA ILE A 50 -11.91 17.98 2.81
C ILE A 50 -12.63 19.18 3.43
N LYS A 51 -13.21 18.99 4.61
CA LYS A 51 -13.88 20.09 5.32
C LYS A 51 -12.93 21.21 5.71
N GLU A 52 -11.66 20.89 5.94
CA GLU A 52 -10.63 21.89 6.22
C GLU A 52 -10.13 22.61 4.97
N GLY A 53 -10.60 22.21 3.80
CA GLY A 53 -10.20 22.85 2.55
C GLY A 53 -8.93 22.30 1.93
N LYS A 54 -8.46 21.14 2.38
CA LYS A 54 -7.28 20.53 1.76
C LYS A 54 -7.61 20.07 0.36
N SER A 55 -6.78 20.48 -0.60
CA SER A 55 -6.92 20.06 -2.00
C SER A 55 -6.04 18.86 -2.35
N GLN A 56 -5.03 18.59 -1.52
CA GLN A 56 -4.13 17.46 -1.72
C GLN A 56 -3.80 16.82 -0.38
N LEU A 57 -3.63 15.51 -0.39
CA LEU A 57 -3.23 14.75 0.79
C LEU A 57 -2.22 13.70 0.35
N VAL A 58 -1.14 13.59 1.10
CA VAL A 58 -0.14 12.54 0.88
C VAL A 58 -0.25 11.52 2.01
N ILE A 59 -0.39 10.26 1.64
CA ILE A 59 -0.36 9.15 2.59
C ILE A 59 0.91 8.37 2.31
N ALA A 60 1.80 8.28 3.30
CA ALA A 60 3.05 7.56 3.17
C ALA A 60 3.00 6.28 3.98
N VAL A 61 3.43 5.18 3.37
CA VAL A 61 3.48 3.87 4.00
C VAL A 61 4.92 3.37 3.93
N GLY A 62 5.45 2.97 5.08
CA GLY A 62 6.83 2.51 5.17
C GLY A 62 6.93 1.15 5.84
N CYS A 63 7.97 0.41 5.47
CA CYS A 63 8.35 -0.81 6.17
C CYS A 63 9.86 -0.98 5.99
N THR A 64 10.45 -1.95 6.71
CA THR A 64 11.86 -2.26 6.55
C THR A 64 12.10 -2.70 5.10
N GLY A 65 12.98 -2.01 4.39
CA GLY A 65 13.28 -2.30 2.99
C GLY A 65 12.32 -1.72 1.96
N GLY A 66 11.08 -1.39 2.34
CA GLY A 66 10.11 -0.71 1.46
C GLY A 66 9.72 -1.48 0.21
N MET A 67 9.76 -2.81 0.22
CA MET A 67 9.57 -3.63 -0.96
C MET A 67 8.35 -4.54 -0.89
N HIS A 68 8.00 -5.02 0.28
CA HIS A 68 6.92 -6.02 0.44
C HIS A 68 5.69 -5.44 1.09
N ARG A 69 5.73 -5.30 2.42
CA ARG A 69 4.55 -4.93 3.20
C ARG A 69 4.05 -3.53 2.89
N SER A 70 4.98 -2.56 2.76
CA SER A 70 4.58 -1.19 2.45
C SER A 70 3.94 -1.09 1.07
N VAL A 71 4.47 -1.81 0.08
CA VAL A 71 3.92 -1.83 -1.27
C VAL A 71 2.54 -2.46 -1.26
N PHE A 72 2.36 -3.57 -0.54
CA PHE A 72 1.07 -4.24 -0.42
C PHE A 72 0.02 -3.30 0.18
N ILE A 73 0.34 -2.65 1.30
CA ILE A 73 -0.59 -1.75 1.99
C ILE A 73 -0.87 -0.48 1.17
N ALA A 74 0.15 0.08 0.54
CA ALA A 74 -0.04 1.25 -0.32
C ALA A 74 -1.01 0.94 -1.46
N LYS A 75 -0.90 -0.24 -2.05
CA LYS A 75 -1.79 -0.67 -3.11
C LYS A 75 -3.21 -0.90 -2.60
N HIS A 76 -3.35 -1.41 -1.38
CA HIS A 76 -4.65 -1.55 -0.74
C HIS A 76 -5.34 -0.19 -0.57
N ILE A 77 -4.61 0.80 -0.07
CA ILE A 77 -5.13 2.16 0.11
C ILE A 77 -5.50 2.78 -1.24
N PHE A 78 -4.67 2.57 -2.25
CA PHE A 78 -4.95 3.04 -3.60
C PHE A 78 -6.29 2.52 -4.12
N LYS A 79 -6.53 1.22 -3.96
CA LYS A 79 -7.78 0.60 -4.38
C LYS A 79 -8.98 1.12 -3.58
N LEU A 80 -8.80 1.29 -2.27
CA LEU A 80 -9.85 1.79 -1.40
C LEU A 80 -10.29 3.19 -1.83
N LEU A 81 -9.34 4.09 -2.01
CA LEU A 81 -9.64 5.47 -2.36
C LEU A 81 -10.20 5.60 -3.78
N GLY A 82 -9.71 4.79 -4.70
CA GLY A 82 -10.27 4.73 -6.05
C GLY A 82 -11.72 4.26 -6.03
N ALA A 83 -12.05 3.27 -5.20
CA ALA A 83 -13.41 2.80 -5.04
C ALA A 83 -14.33 3.86 -4.42
N ARG A 84 -13.78 4.79 -3.64
CA ARG A 84 -14.53 5.91 -3.07
C ARG A 84 -14.68 7.09 -4.03
N GLY A 85 -14.12 6.98 -5.25
CA GLY A 85 -14.24 8.02 -6.25
C GLY A 85 -13.18 9.11 -6.20
N TYR A 86 -12.16 8.97 -5.38
CA TYR A 86 -11.08 9.96 -5.30
C TYR A 86 -10.06 9.73 -6.43
N GLN A 87 -9.42 10.81 -6.85
CA GLN A 87 -8.31 10.74 -7.76
C GLN A 87 -7.04 10.43 -6.98
N VAL A 88 -6.39 9.33 -7.32
CA VAL A 88 -5.25 8.81 -6.54
C VAL A 88 -4.08 8.52 -7.45
N LYS A 89 -2.89 8.85 -6.97
CA LYS A 89 -1.64 8.49 -7.62
C LYS A 89 -0.85 7.61 -6.66
N LEU A 90 -0.41 6.46 -7.14
CA LEU A 90 0.37 5.52 -6.36
C LEU A 90 1.83 5.54 -6.82
N GLU A 91 2.74 5.62 -5.85
CA GLU A 91 4.16 5.69 -6.14
C GLU A 91 4.93 4.83 -5.13
N HIS A 92 5.77 3.93 -5.63
CA HIS A 92 6.58 3.04 -4.80
C HIS A 92 8.03 3.52 -4.84
N ARG A 93 8.35 4.47 -3.97
CA ARG A 93 9.63 5.16 -4.01
C ARG A 93 10.84 4.25 -3.85
N ASP A 94 10.76 3.31 -2.91
CA ASP A 94 11.90 2.43 -2.64
C ASP A 94 12.09 1.37 -3.72
N LEU A 95 11.03 0.95 -4.38
CA LEU A 95 11.14 0.08 -5.55
C LEU A 95 11.84 0.80 -6.69
N MET A 96 11.54 2.08 -6.88
CA MET A 96 12.17 2.89 -7.91
C MET A 96 13.67 3.07 -7.66
N LYS A 97 14.09 3.09 -6.39
CA LYS A 97 15.50 3.17 -6.02
C LYS A 97 16.23 1.84 -6.27
N ASN A 98 15.55 0.73 -6.00
CA ASN A 98 16.15 -0.60 -6.07
C ASN A 98 16.08 -1.21 -7.47
N ASP A 99 15.16 -0.76 -8.28
CA ASP A 99 14.98 -1.22 -9.64
C ASP A 99 14.71 -0.02 -10.55
N VAL A 100 15.79 0.51 -11.11
CA VAL A 100 15.74 1.71 -11.95
C VAL A 100 15.07 1.47 -13.29
N HIS A 101 14.78 0.22 -13.63
CA HIS A 101 14.19 -0.12 -14.92
C HIS A 101 12.68 -0.26 -14.88
N GLU A 102 12.07 -0.24 -13.69
CA GLU A 102 10.63 -0.39 -13.54
C GLU A 102 9.99 0.91 -13.10
N HIS A 103 8.90 1.25 -13.77
CA HIS A 103 8.03 2.31 -13.33
C HIS A 103 6.91 1.72 -12.49
N VAL A 104 7.02 1.91 -11.19
CA VAL A 104 5.99 1.44 -10.26
C VAL A 104 5.13 2.62 -9.83
N ARG A 105 4.46 3.20 -10.80
CA ARG A 105 3.63 4.37 -10.61
C ARG A 105 2.28 4.12 -11.29
N GLU A 106 1.22 4.19 -10.50
CA GLU A 106 -0.13 3.96 -10.99
C GLU A 106 -1.01 5.17 -10.70
N GLU A 107 -1.93 5.47 -11.61
CA GLU A 107 -2.86 6.60 -11.48
C GLU A 107 -4.29 6.13 -11.74
N CYS A 108 -5.24 6.65 -10.96
CA CYS A 108 -6.66 6.41 -11.19
C CYS A 108 -7.21 7.36 -12.22
#